data_d3e56dbe0676c21b71a4c457519ec5b1
#
_entry.id   d3e56dbe0676c21b71a4c457519ec5b1
#
_cell.length_a   1.000
_cell.length_b   1.000
_cell.length_c   1.000
_cell.angle_alpha   90.00
_cell.angle_beta   90.00
_cell.angle_gamma   90.00
#
_symmetry.space_group_name_H-M   'P 1'
#
loop_
_entity.id
_entity.type
_entity.pdbx_description
1 polymer ?
#
loop_
_entity_poly.entity_id
_entity_poly.type
_entity_poly.pdbx_seq_one_letter_code
_entity_poly.pdbx_strand_id
1 'polypeptide(L)'
;MEDTKTTPDRREHSLWRAIFRWSVRILLLVMGLVLAALLWLGSESGLTQALSWAQQFLARNGQALAFDRLQGNLWRGIRFGRVEWRGFDTAVKGTDLQLRWSLRALLRGKGLVHQLEAGTLIVQVPPGDPDKPRTDTDMPGDFGLPFPLEIRKLAVGRLEIQPPAVHGKDAEPYVVLTDIDGTAEYAVGQYRIKTLALTSPWGQVRSATAQMEGAPPHRLKGVIQANGHAQQWPYDATLTVDGDLARLPATLKGQLADGMADIQAVVKPLGRMPVERLHVRLADTNLMRFTALGKLPETGMDLDLDIDPVAGKKETWQGLIRVANRRAGTLEANRIPLRSLQSGIVFRIPPTAQWEHLYVALNDLAIGLPVSVQQADAGAVAAVPDNANPGNGSGKGQVAQKPQAAQPVTIAAKGEARIEGRLESWLAQSMAIPGTTLPRLKSDLKLTGLDLAPLWQGLPRTALGGQVKVDGQQFLVDLSQRAEQMRTLLPADLKKLAADAQVKLAGTLDPRWLKLNEGRVALGETLLTASGQAAVSAPWDLNLRG
;
A
#
# COMPACT_ATOMS: atom_id res chain seq x y z
N MET A 1 9.56 50.35 -94.28
CA MET A 1 9.60 50.22 -92.81
C MET A 1 8.17 50.11 -92.35
N GLU A 2 7.68 48.91 -92.19
CA GLU A 2 6.29 48.60 -91.85
C GLU A 2 6.24 48.24 -90.34
N ASP A 3 5.53 49.11 -89.63
CA ASP A 3 5.24 48.88 -88.19
C ASP A 3 4.13 47.88 -88.04
N THR A 4 4.49 46.62 -87.72
CA THR A 4 3.53 45.57 -87.32
C THR A 4 3.09 45.81 -85.86
N LYS A 5 1.94 46.45 -85.64
CA LYS A 5 1.20 46.51 -84.39
C LYS A 5 0.65 45.10 -84.05
N THR A 6 1.29 44.37 -83.14
CA THR A 6 0.75 43.19 -82.52
C THR A 6 -0.39 43.58 -81.55
N THR A 7 -1.60 43.23 -81.89
CA THR A 7 -2.82 43.32 -81.05
C THR A 7 -2.74 42.25 -79.96
N PRO A 8 -2.86 42.63 -78.68
CA PRO A 8 -2.84 41.61 -77.61
C PRO A 8 -4.13 40.77 -77.62
N ASP A 9 -3.94 39.47 -77.55
CA ASP A 9 -4.95 38.43 -77.68
C ASP A 9 -6.03 38.54 -76.58
N ARG A 10 -7.23 39.07 -76.93
CA ARG A 10 -8.40 39.20 -76.02
C ARG A 10 -8.98 37.85 -75.55
N ARG A 11 -8.53 36.75 -76.06
CA ARG A 11 -9.07 35.41 -75.72
C ARG A 11 -8.56 34.80 -74.40
N GLU A 12 -7.35 35.11 -73.98
CA GLU A 12 -6.78 34.59 -72.72
C GLU A 12 -7.48 35.12 -71.47
N HIS A 13 -7.86 36.35 -71.44
CA HIS A 13 -8.56 36.95 -70.28
C HIS A 13 -10.00 36.41 -70.09
N SER A 14 -10.62 35.86 -71.08
CA SER A 14 -11.97 35.30 -70.97
C SER A 14 -11.96 33.89 -70.37
N LEU A 15 -10.93 33.07 -70.66
CA LEU A 15 -10.72 31.75 -70.11
C LEU A 15 -10.36 31.81 -68.63
N TRP A 16 -9.45 32.73 -68.20
CA TRP A 16 -9.09 32.94 -66.82
C TRP A 16 -10.28 33.38 -65.94
N ARG A 17 -11.17 34.23 -66.46
CA ARG A 17 -12.40 34.67 -65.76
C ARG A 17 -13.43 33.54 -65.70
N ALA A 18 -13.45 32.65 -66.66
CA ALA A 18 -14.31 31.46 -66.63
C ALA A 18 -13.80 30.43 -65.62
N ILE A 19 -12.50 30.13 -65.63
CA ILE A 19 -11.84 29.22 -64.66
C ILE A 19 -12.01 29.76 -63.24
N PHE A 20 -11.77 31.04 -63.00
CA PHE A 20 -11.96 31.67 -61.69
C PHE A 20 -13.41 31.57 -61.21
N ARG A 21 -14.39 31.81 -62.05
CA ARG A 21 -15.82 31.69 -61.69
C ARG A 21 -16.20 30.24 -61.37
N TRP A 22 -15.68 29.27 -62.14
CA TRP A 22 -15.89 27.87 -61.87
C TRP A 22 -15.20 27.42 -60.59
N SER A 23 -13.97 27.85 -60.31
CA SER A 23 -13.25 27.57 -59.06
C SER A 23 -13.97 28.11 -57.86
N VAL A 24 -14.49 29.36 -57.93
CA VAL A 24 -15.31 29.96 -56.85
C VAL A 24 -16.62 29.21 -56.64
N ARG A 25 -17.28 28.76 -57.71
CA ARG A 25 -18.51 27.93 -57.60
C ARG A 25 -18.23 26.57 -56.96
N ILE A 26 -17.14 25.89 -57.36
CA ILE A 26 -16.73 24.63 -56.78
C ILE A 26 -16.37 24.82 -55.31
N LEU A 27 -15.62 25.88 -54.97
CA LEU A 27 -15.28 26.22 -53.58
C LEU A 27 -16.53 26.47 -52.72
N LEU A 28 -17.49 27.24 -53.24
CA LEU A 28 -18.77 27.49 -52.57
C LEU A 28 -19.60 26.24 -52.41
N LEU A 29 -19.62 25.36 -53.43
CA LEU A 29 -20.30 24.06 -53.37
C LEU A 29 -19.67 23.14 -52.34
N VAL A 30 -18.35 23.04 -52.33
CA VAL A 30 -17.60 22.24 -51.32
C VAL A 30 -17.83 22.84 -49.90
N MET A 31 -17.74 24.15 -49.75
CA MET A 31 -18.03 24.83 -48.50
C MET A 31 -19.48 24.60 -48.04
N GLY A 32 -20.44 24.68 -48.94
CA GLY A 32 -21.84 24.37 -48.67
C GLY A 32 -22.07 22.92 -48.28
N LEU A 33 -21.38 21.98 -48.93
CA LEU A 33 -21.44 20.57 -48.61
C LEU A 33 -20.80 20.24 -47.24
N VAL A 34 -19.67 20.87 -46.93
CA VAL A 34 -19.03 20.79 -45.60
C VAL A 34 -19.95 21.40 -44.52
N LEU A 35 -20.58 22.56 -44.79
CA LEU A 35 -21.52 23.17 -43.86
C LEU A 35 -22.75 22.28 -43.65
N ALA A 36 -23.31 21.71 -44.71
CA ALA A 36 -24.43 20.78 -44.63
C ALA A 36 -24.06 19.52 -43.85
N ALA A 37 -22.87 18.96 -44.09
CA ALA A 37 -22.34 17.83 -43.32
C ALA A 37 -22.16 18.16 -41.84
N LEU A 38 -21.64 19.34 -41.51
CA LEU A 38 -21.50 19.80 -40.14
C LEU A 38 -22.87 20.01 -39.46
N LEU A 39 -23.83 20.59 -40.16
CA LEU A 39 -25.20 20.75 -39.63
C LEU A 39 -25.88 19.40 -39.46
N TRP A 40 -25.69 18.47 -40.39
CA TRP A 40 -26.24 17.12 -40.29
C TRP A 40 -25.61 16.33 -39.14
N LEU A 41 -24.28 16.35 -38.98
CA LEU A 41 -23.58 15.77 -37.82
C LEU A 41 -24.01 16.42 -36.50
N GLY A 42 -24.45 17.67 -36.53
CA GLY A 42 -25.01 18.40 -35.38
C GLY A 42 -26.44 17.99 -35.03
N SER A 43 -27.11 17.19 -35.86
CA SER A 43 -28.43 16.66 -35.57
C SER A 43 -28.35 15.35 -34.80
N GLU A 44 -29.43 14.95 -34.10
CA GLU A 44 -29.50 13.67 -33.39
C GLU A 44 -29.35 12.47 -34.35
N SER A 45 -29.91 12.55 -35.56
CA SER A 45 -29.78 11.52 -36.58
C SER A 45 -28.34 11.38 -37.10
N GLY A 46 -27.66 12.50 -37.35
CA GLY A 46 -26.26 12.48 -37.77
C GLY A 46 -25.33 11.93 -36.69
N LEU A 47 -25.57 12.25 -35.43
CA LEU A 47 -24.83 11.72 -34.31
C LEU A 47 -25.02 10.20 -34.17
N THR A 48 -26.26 9.72 -34.28
CA THR A 48 -26.57 8.28 -34.23
C THR A 48 -25.84 7.52 -35.36
N GLN A 49 -25.82 8.09 -36.57
CA GLN A 49 -25.12 7.51 -37.70
C GLN A 49 -23.59 7.48 -37.50
N ALA A 50 -23.01 8.58 -36.99
CA ALA A 50 -21.58 8.64 -36.68
C ALA A 50 -21.18 7.59 -35.62
N LEU A 51 -21.99 7.41 -34.60
CA LEU A 51 -21.77 6.38 -33.58
C LEU A 51 -21.94 4.96 -34.14
N SER A 52 -22.86 4.73 -35.06
CA SER A 52 -22.98 3.43 -35.72
C SER A 52 -21.74 3.09 -36.56
N TRP A 53 -21.12 4.08 -37.21
CA TRP A 53 -19.83 3.88 -37.89
C TRP A 53 -18.71 3.57 -36.89
N ALA A 54 -18.67 4.26 -35.74
CA ALA A 54 -17.73 3.96 -34.68
C ALA A 54 -17.90 2.54 -34.13
N GLN A 55 -19.13 2.06 -33.93
CA GLN A 55 -19.43 0.69 -33.56
C GLN A 55 -18.91 -0.33 -34.59
N GLN A 56 -19.15 -0.08 -35.88
CA GLN A 56 -18.65 -0.95 -36.97
C GLN A 56 -17.12 -0.98 -37.03
N PHE A 57 -16.47 0.17 -36.84
CA PHE A 57 -15.01 0.28 -36.81
C PHE A 57 -14.42 -0.51 -35.62
N LEU A 58 -14.99 -0.35 -34.42
CA LEU A 58 -14.58 -1.10 -33.23
C LEU A 58 -14.81 -2.59 -33.39
N ALA A 59 -15.95 -3.00 -33.98
CA ALA A 59 -16.25 -4.41 -34.24
C ALA A 59 -15.23 -5.09 -35.19
N ARG A 60 -14.70 -4.36 -36.17
CA ARG A 60 -13.62 -4.87 -37.05
C ARG A 60 -12.32 -5.14 -36.29
N ASN A 61 -12.11 -4.47 -35.16
CA ASN A 61 -10.95 -4.64 -34.28
C ASN A 61 -11.23 -5.58 -33.09
N GLY A 62 -12.30 -6.38 -33.14
CA GLY A 62 -12.64 -7.32 -32.08
C GLY A 62 -13.19 -6.65 -30.80
N GLN A 63 -13.63 -5.40 -30.89
CA GLN A 63 -14.22 -4.66 -29.79
C GLN A 63 -15.71 -4.45 -30.02
N ALA A 64 -16.50 -4.44 -28.95
CA ALA A 64 -17.93 -4.17 -29.00
C ALA A 64 -18.26 -2.90 -28.23
N LEU A 65 -19.05 -2.02 -28.81
CA LEU A 65 -19.60 -0.83 -28.17
C LEU A 65 -21.13 -0.87 -28.29
N ALA A 66 -21.81 -0.82 -27.16
CA ALA A 66 -23.27 -0.68 -27.10
C ALA A 66 -23.61 0.58 -26.29
N PHE A 67 -24.68 1.25 -26.65
CA PHE A 67 -25.18 2.41 -25.91
C PHE A 67 -26.70 2.47 -25.98
N ASP A 68 -27.30 3.08 -24.98
CA ASP A 68 -28.74 3.29 -24.85
C ASP A 68 -29.04 4.73 -24.46
N ARG A 69 -30.23 5.22 -24.85
CA ARG A 69 -30.74 6.56 -24.53
C ARG A 69 -29.78 7.69 -24.88
N LEU A 70 -29.34 7.71 -26.13
CA LEU A 70 -28.53 8.78 -26.66
C LEU A 70 -29.36 10.07 -26.74
N GLN A 71 -28.87 11.15 -26.14
CA GLN A 71 -29.48 12.48 -26.20
C GLN A 71 -28.40 13.53 -26.45
N GLY A 72 -28.79 14.61 -27.13
CA GLY A 72 -27.89 15.73 -27.39
C GLY A 72 -27.42 15.82 -28.83
N ASN A 73 -26.42 16.64 -29.06
CA ASN A 73 -25.83 16.83 -30.37
C ASN A 73 -24.35 17.22 -30.27
N LEU A 74 -23.67 17.22 -31.41
CA LEU A 74 -22.25 17.52 -31.49
C LEU A 74 -21.86 18.91 -30.97
N TRP A 75 -22.80 19.88 -30.98
CA TRP A 75 -22.55 21.28 -30.58
C TRP A 75 -22.72 21.54 -29.10
N ARG A 76 -23.68 20.85 -28.46
CA ARG A 76 -24.07 21.06 -27.06
C ARG A 76 -23.51 20.01 -26.09
N GLY A 77 -23.05 18.87 -26.67
CA GLY A 77 -22.61 17.71 -25.90
C GLY A 77 -23.58 16.55 -25.99
N ILE A 78 -23.15 15.43 -25.50
CA ILE A 78 -23.83 14.13 -25.60
C ILE A 78 -24.10 13.61 -24.20
N ARG A 79 -25.25 12.97 -24.03
CA ARG A 79 -25.63 12.21 -22.85
C ARG A 79 -26.01 10.80 -23.27
N PHE A 80 -25.51 9.83 -22.53
CA PHE A 80 -25.87 8.42 -22.66
C PHE A 80 -26.50 7.96 -21.36
N GLY A 81 -27.61 7.26 -21.44
CA GLY A 81 -28.20 6.60 -20.28
C GLY A 81 -27.37 5.40 -19.85
N ARG A 82 -26.88 4.62 -20.82
CA ARG A 82 -25.97 3.49 -20.60
C ARG A 82 -25.00 3.37 -21.76
N VAL A 83 -23.75 3.05 -21.43
CA VAL A 83 -22.71 2.67 -22.42
C VAL A 83 -22.04 1.40 -21.94
N GLU A 84 -21.83 0.47 -22.84
CA GLU A 84 -21.09 -0.76 -22.58
C GLU A 84 -20.03 -0.92 -23.67
N TRP A 85 -18.77 -1.00 -23.26
CA TRP A 85 -17.65 -1.31 -24.12
C TRP A 85 -17.02 -2.62 -23.69
N ARG A 86 -16.66 -3.48 -24.65
CA ARG A 86 -15.95 -4.73 -24.43
C ARG A 86 -14.78 -4.82 -25.40
N GLY A 87 -13.62 -5.17 -24.89
CA GLY A 87 -12.40 -5.39 -25.68
C GLY A 87 -11.23 -5.79 -24.79
N PHE A 88 -10.27 -6.54 -25.36
CA PHE A 88 -9.06 -6.97 -24.67
C PHE A 88 -9.33 -7.64 -23.31
N ASP A 89 -10.28 -8.56 -23.25
CA ASP A 89 -10.75 -9.26 -22.03
C ASP A 89 -11.29 -8.34 -20.92
N THR A 90 -11.53 -7.09 -21.23
CA THR A 90 -12.06 -6.09 -20.28
C THR A 90 -13.42 -5.61 -20.75
N ALA A 91 -14.35 -5.40 -19.83
CA ALA A 91 -15.61 -4.73 -20.12
C ALA A 91 -15.78 -3.49 -19.23
N VAL A 92 -16.27 -2.42 -19.83
CA VAL A 92 -16.58 -1.17 -19.12
C VAL A 92 -18.05 -0.86 -19.32
N LYS A 93 -18.79 -0.74 -18.23
CA LYS A 93 -20.20 -0.35 -18.22
C LYS A 93 -20.33 1.01 -17.54
N GLY A 94 -20.97 1.96 -18.20
CA GLY A 94 -21.21 3.29 -17.64
C GLY A 94 -22.68 3.65 -17.66
N THR A 95 -23.14 4.36 -16.64
CA THR A 95 -24.49 4.93 -16.58
C THR A 95 -24.42 6.44 -16.40
N ASP A 96 -25.41 7.12 -16.96
CA ASP A 96 -25.57 8.58 -16.86
C ASP A 96 -24.30 9.35 -17.29
N LEU A 97 -23.72 8.91 -18.42
CA LEU A 97 -22.56 9.60 -18.98
C LEU A 97 -22.96 10.90 -19.64
N GLN A 98 -22.26 11.97 -19.29
CA GLN A 98 -22.38 13.27 -19.92
C GLN A 98 -21.02 13.75 -20.40
N LEU A 99 -20.94 14.11 -21.68
CA LEU A 99 -19.74 14.65 -22.29
C LEU A 99 -20.06 15.97 -22.99
N ARG A 100 -19.39 17.05 -22.57
CA ARG A 100 -19.46 18.37 -23.19
C ARG A 100 -18.09 18.82 -23.64
N TRP A 101 -17.96 19.23 -24.88
CA TRP A 101 -16.70 19.71 -25.45
C TRP A 101 -16.88 21.00 -26.23
N SER A 102 -15.76 21.62 -26.61
CA SER A 102 -15.74 22.81 -27.46
C SER A 102 -15.40 22.43 -28.91
N LEU A 103 -16.38 22.48 -29.79
CA LEU A 103 -16.13 22.24 -31.22
C LEU A 103 -15.19 23.31 -31.81
N ARG A 104 -15.31 24.56 -31.35
CA ARG A 104 -14.40 25.64 -31.78
C ARG A 104 -12.94 25.35 -31.43
N ALA A 105 -12.67 24.77 -30.27
CA ALA A 105 -11.32 24.34 -29.88
C ALA A 105 -10.83 23.19 -30.74
N LEU A 106 -11.71 22.21 -31.02
CA LEU A 106 -11.40 21.05 -31.88
C LEU A 106 -11.01 21.47 -33.30
N LEU A 107 -11.74 22.43 -33.89
CA LEU A 107 -11.42 22.99 -35.21
C LEU A 107 -10.07 23.75 -35.24
N ARG A 108 -9.53 24.11 -34.07
CA ARG A 108 -8.20 24.71 -33.91
C ARG A 108 -7.13 23.68 -33.56
N GLY A 109 -7.45 22.39 -33.65
CA GLY A 109 -6.55 21.26 -33.32
C GLY A 109 -6.34 21.07 -31.82
N LYS A 110 -7.29 21.52 -30.97
CA LYS A 110 -7.22 21.31 -29.49
C LYS A 110 -8.48 20.61 -29.00
N GLY A 111 -8.32 19.52 -28.28
CA GLY A 111 -9.41 18.87 -27.55
C GLY A 111 -9.70 19.65 -26.27
N LEU A 112 -10.87 20.28 -26.16
CA LEU A 112 -11.31 20.92 -24.92
C LEU A 112 -12.61 20.29 -24.46
N VAL A 113 -12.53 19.53 -23.39
CA VAL A 113 -13.66 18.91 -22.71
C VAL A 113 -14.02 19.77 -21.51
N HIS A 114 -15.19 20.39 -21.55
CA HIS A 114 -15.69 21.22 -20.45
C HIS A 114 -16.15 20.38 -19.27
N GLN A 115 -16.74 19.20 -19.58
CA GLN A 115 -17.39 18.37 -18.60
C GLN A 115 -17.41 16.91 -19.09
N LEU A 116 -16.89 16.03 -18.29
CA LEU A 116 -16.97 14.57 -18.42
C LEU A 116 -17.52 14.03 -17.12
N GLU A 117 -18.76 13.62 -17.13
CA GLU A 117 -19.44 13.13 -15.93
C GLU A 117 -19.99 11.73 -16.17
N ALA A 118 -19.94 10.90 -15.15
CA ALA A 118 -20.56 9.58 -15.11
C ALA A 118 -21.22 9.35 -13.75
N GLY A 119 -22.41 8.79 -13.74
CA GLY A 119 -23.08 8.39 -12.50
C GLY A 119 -22.34 7.19 -11.90
N THR A 120 -22.30 6.09 -12.64
CA THR A 120 -21.57 4.88 -12.24
C THR A 120 -20.74 4.35 -13.40
N LEU A 121 -19.50 3.96 -13.11
CA LEU A 121 -18.62 3.21 -14.00
C LEU A 121 -18.28 1.86 -13.37
N ILE A 122 -18.47 0.77 -14.11
CA ILE A 122 -18.12 -0.58 -13.70
C ILE A 122 -17.08 -1.10 -14.66
N VAL A 123 -15.88 -1.38 -14.16
CA VAL A 123 -14.78 -1.96 -14.94
C VAL A 123 -14.65 -3.42 -14.56
N GLN A 124 -14.93 -4.31 -15.51
CA GLN A 124 -14.82 -5.75 -15.32
C GLN A 124 -13.47 -6.21 -15.85
N VAL A 125 -12.62 -6.71 -14.95
CA VAL A 125 -11.28 -7.22 -15.25
C VAL A 125 -11.24 -8.69 -14.86
N PRO A 126 -10.85 -9.61 -15.76
CA PRO A 126 -10.73 -11.01 -15.40
C PRO A 126 -9.72 -11.18 -14.25
N PRO A 127 -9.97 -12.11 -13.33
CA PRO A 127 -8.98 -12.45 -12.34
C PRO A 127 -7.71 -12.91 -13.05
N GLY A 128 -6.54 -12.48 -12.56
CA GLY A 128 -5.28 -12.99 -13.08
C GLY A 128 -5.27 -14.51 -12.98
N ASP A 129 -4.76 -15.17 -14.02
CA ASP A 129 -4.62 -16.63 -14.01
C ASP A 129 -3.64 -17.02 -12.89
N PRO A 130 -4.12 -17.70 -11.84
CA PRO A 130 -3.27 -18.06 -10.71
C PRO A 130 -2.15 -19.03 -11.11
N ASP A 131 -2.29 -19.72 -12.23
CA ASP A 131 -1.33 -20.73 -12.72
C ASP A 131 -0.26 -20.14 -13.67
N LYS A 132 -0.40 -18.89 -14.08
CA LYS A 132 0.63 -18.21 -14.86
C LYS A 132 1.69 -17.57 -13.97
N PRO A 133 2.97 -17.97 -14.10
CA PRO A 133 4.04 -17.29 -13.41
C PRO A 133 4.06 -15.82 -13.85
N ARG A 134 4.18 -14.90 -12.89
CA ARG A 134 4.38 -13.50 -13.23
C ARG A 134 5.72 -13.33 -13.92
N THR A 135 5.70 -12.69 -15.06
CA THR A 135 6.90 -12.31 -15.82
C THR A 135 7.06 -10.80 -15.75
N ASP A 136 8.26 -10.32 -16.01
CA ASP A 136 8.45 -8.89 -16.26
C ASP A 136 7.58 -8.48 -17.44
N THR A 137 6.92 -7.33 -17.30
CA THR A 137 6.09 -6.76 -18.38
C THR A 137 6.97 -5.84 -19.21
N ASP A 138 6.85 -5.95 -20.53
CA ASP A 138 7.56 -5.08 -21.45
C ASP A 138 7.15 -3.61 -21.24
N MET A 139 8.09 -2.70 -21.48
CA MET A 139 7.82 -1.27 -21.44
C MET A 139 6.77 -0.92 -22.51
N PRO A 140 5.65 -0.26 -22.15
CA PRO A 140 4.68 0.20 -23.14
C PRO A 140 5.33 1.09 -24.19
N GLY A 141 4.80 1.05 -25.42
CA GLY A 141 5.19 1.99 -26.47
C GLY A 141 4.72 3.41 -26.18
N ASP A 142 4.99 4.33 -27.11
CA ASP A 142 4.47 5.70 -27.02
C ASP A 142 2.93 5.69 -27.18
N PHE A 143 2.23 6.22 -26.19
CA PHE A 143 0.78 6.40 -26.20
C PHE A 143 0.37 7.89 -26.20
N GLY A 144 1.26 8.75 -26.69
CA GLY A 144 0.98 10.17 -26.87
C GLY A 144 -0.22 10.41 -27.78
N LEU A 145 -1.04 11.40 -27.45
CA LEU A 145 -2.16 11.82 -28.29
C LEU A 145 -1.65 12.71 -29.43
N PRO A 146 -2.27 12.65 -30.61
CA PRO A 146 -1.86 13.46 -31.76
C PRO A 146 -2.21 14.97 -31.62
N PHE A 147 -2.96 15.33 -30.60
CA PHE A 147 -3.37 16.71 -30.32
C PHE A 147 -3.47 16.95 -28.80
N PRO A 148 -3.30 18.19 -28.36
CA PRO A 148 -3.46 18.54 -26.95
C PRO A 148 -4.92 18.38 -26.50
N LEU A 149 -5.13 17.85 -25.30
CA LEU A 149 -6.43 17.61 -24.69
C LEU A 149 -6.49 18.27 -23.31
N GLU A 150 -7.55 19.02 -23.03
CA GLU A 150 -7.82 19.60 -21.71
C GLU A 150 -9.19 19.13 -21.22
N ILE A 151 -9.24 18.55 -20.02
CA ILE A 151 -10.48 18.15 -19.31
C ILE A 151 -10.62 19.08 -18.11
N ARG A 152 -11.60 20.01 -18.16
CA ARG A 152 -11.83 21.00 -17.12
C ARG A 152 -12.61 20.49 -15.93
N LYS A 153 -13.46 19.50 -16.16
CA LYS A 153 -14.21 18.83 -15.10
C LYS A 153 -14.35 17.36 -15.46
N LEU A 154 -13.81 16.53 -14.61
CA LEU A 154 -14.05 15.08 -14.56
C LEU A 154 -14.82 14.80 -13.28
N ALA A 155 -15.99 14.17 -13.36
CA ALA A 155 -16.76 13.78 -12.19
C ALA A 155 -17.32 12.37 -12.38
N VAL A 156 -17.03 11.47 -11.44
CA VAL A 156 -17.59 10.13 -11.44
C VAL A 156 -18.17 9.86 -10.06
N GLY A 157 -19.49 9.64 -9.99
CA GLY A 157 -20.14 9.38 -8.73
C GLY A 157 -19.68 8.08 -8.08
N ARG A 158 -19.54 7.01 -8.88
CA ARG A 158 -19.12 5.70 -8.40
C ARG A 158 -18.33 4.93 -9.47
N LEU A 159 -17.15 4.46 -9.12
CA LEU A 159 -16.32 3.57 -9.93
C LEU A 159 -16.15 2.23 -9.21
N GLU A 160 -16.54 1.14 -9.86
CA GLU A 160 -16.39 -0.21 -9.35
C GLU A 160 -15.42 -0.99 -10.23
N ILE A 161 -14.47 -1.67 -9.62
CA ILE A 161 -13.59 -2.63 -10.29
C ILE A 161 -13.96 -4.01 -9.76
N GLN A 162 -14.45 -4.87 -10.64
CA GLN A 162 -14.96 -6.19 -10.26
C GLN A 162 -14.53 -7.28 -11.27
N PRO A 163 -14.57 -8.57 -10.88
CA PRO A 163 -14.41 -9.65 -11.85
C PRO A 163 -15.60 -9.70 -12.80
N PRO A 164 -15.46 -10.37 -13.95
CA PRO A 164 -16.58 -10.62 -14.87
C PRO A 164 -17.72 -11.35 -14.15
N ALA A 165 -18.95 -11.04 -14.52
CA ALA A 165 -20.13 -11.72 -13.98
C ALA A 165 -20.08 -13.23 -14.30
N VAL A 166 -20.31 -14.06 -13.29
CA VAL A 166 -20.38 -15.53 -13.44
C VAL A 166 -21.85 -15.95 -13.35
N HIS A 167 -22.34 -16.66 -14.36
CA HIS A 167 -23.73 -17.13 -14.45
C HIS A 167 -24.79 -16.01 -14.30
N GLY A 168 -24.48 -14.81 -14.83
CA GLY A 168 -25.41 -13.68 -14.81
C GLY A 168 -25.58 -12.99 -13.47
N LYS A 169 -24.84 -13.39 -12.43
CA LYS A 169 -24.75 -12.66 -11.15
C LYS A 169 -23.51 -11.77 -11.18
N ASP A 170 -23.72 -10.50 -10.86
CA ASP A 170 -22.59 -9.58 -10.66
C ASP A 170 -21.75 -10.07 -9.50
N ALA A 171 -20.44 -10.08 -9.69
CA ALA A 171 -19.50 -10.46 -8.65
C ALA A 171 -19.28 -9.29 -7.69
N GLU A 172 -18.88 -9.60 -6.47
CA GLU A 172 -18.53 -8.59 -5.49
C GLU A 172 -17.31 -7.77 -5.99
N PRO A 173 -17.39 -6.42 -5.96
CA PRO A 173 -16.32 -5.57 -6.45
C PRO A 173 -15.05 -5.69 -5.60
N TYR A 174 -13.89 -5.75 -6.24
CA TYR A 174 -12.58 -5.68 -5.59
C TYR A 174 -12.36 -4.33 -4.93
N VAL A 175 -12.78 -3.25 -5.61
CA VAL A 175 -12.61 -1.87 -5.18
C VAL A 175 -13.81 -1.05 -5.60
N VAL A 176 -14.28 -0.20 -4.70
CA VAL A 176 -15.31 0.82 -4.96
C VAL A 176 -14.72 2.18 -4.62
N LEU A 177 -14.67 3.09 -5.61
CA LEU A 177 -14.28 4.48 -5.43
C LEU A 177 -15.52 5.36 -5.66
N THR A 178 -15.67 6.40 -4.86
CA THR A 178 -16.80 7.34 -4.97
C THR A 178 -16.31 8.78 -5.01
N ASP A 179 -17.19 9.67 -5.44
CA ASP A 179 -16.98 11.12 -5.41
C ASP A 179 -15.67 11.53 -6.10
N ILE A 180 -15.40 10.92 -7.25
CA ILE A 180 -14.20 11.24 -8.03
C ILE A 180 -14.44 12.57 -8.72
N ASP A 181 -13.62 13.57 -8.39
CA ASP A 181 -13.60 14.89 -9.02
C ASP A 181 -12.17 15.26 -9.42
N GLY A 182 -12.01 15.84 -10.61
CA GLY A 182 -10.68 16.19 -11.06
C GLY A 182 -10.62 17.00 -12.33
N THR A 183 -9.39 17.40 -12.65
CA THR A 183 -9.02 18.11 -13.88
C THR A 183 -7.76 17.50 -14.47
N ALA A 184 -7.71 17.35 -15.77
CA ALA A 184 -6.56 16.75 -16.45
C ALA A 184 -6.25 17.46 -17.75
N GLU A 185 -5.00 17.37 -18.18
CA GLU A 185 -4.57 17.85 -19.50
C GLU A 185 -3.53 16.91 -20.11
N TYR A 186 -3.50 16.92 -21.43
CA TYR A 186 -2.42 16.36 -22.23
C TYR A 186 -1.88 17.45 -23.14
N ALA A 187 -0.60 17.73 -23.04
CA ALA A 187 0.08 18.71 -23.89
C ALA A 187 1.55 18.32 -24.09
N VAL A 188 2.03 18.45 -25.32
CA VAL A 188 3.46 18.27 -25.66
C VAL A 188 4.02 16.92 -25.15
N GLY A 189 3.29 15.82 -25.40
CA GLY A 189 3.72 14.48 -24.99
C GLY A 189 3.57 14.16 -23.49
N GLN A 190 2.92 15.01 -22.71
CA GLN A 190 2.78 14.85 -21.26
C GLN A 190 1.31 14.85 -20.83
N TYR A 191 0.96 13.88 -20.01
CA TYR A 191 -0.28 13.81 -19.26
C TYR A 191 -0.11 14.52 -17.92
N ARG A 192 -1.05 15.35 -17.52
CA ARG A 192 -1.07 16.03 -16.22
C ARG A 192 -2.43 15.91 -15.59
N ILE A 193 -2.46 15.43 -14.38
CA ILE A 193 -3.59 15.54 -13.46
C ILE A 193 -3.31 16.77 -12.61
N LYS A 194 -4.11 17.83 -12.77
CA LYS A 194 -3.94 19.09 -12.03
C LYS A 194 -4.57 19.01 -10.65
N THR A 195 -5.73 18.38 -10.59
CA THR A 195 -6.44 18.09 -9.35
C THR A 195 -7.14 16.75 -9.48
N LEU A 196 -7.12 15.97 -8.42
CA LEU A 196 -7.94 14.76 -8.29
C LEU A 196 -8.27 14.57 -6.80
N ALA A 197 -9.55 14.41 -6.51
CA ALA A 197 -10.06 14.02 -5.21
C ALA A 197 -10.96 12.80 -5.38
N LEU A 198 -10.99 11.91 -4.41
CA LEU A 198 -11.87 10.74 -4.41
C LEU A 198 -12.01 10.15 -3.02
N THR A 199 -13.05 9.34 -2.83
CA THR A 199 -13.29 8.56 -1.62
C THR A 199 -13.12 7.07 -1.93
N SER A 200 -12.46 6.34 -1.05
CA SER A 200 -12.25 4.89 -1.12
C SER A 200 -12.69 4.23 0.18
N PRO A 201 -12.83 2.89 0.25
CA PRO A 201 -13.13 2.18 1.49
C PRO A 201 -12.08 2.41 2.60
N TRP A 202 -10.87 2.81 2.22
CA TRP A 202 -9.77 3.03 3.16
C TRP A 202 -9.62 4.49 3.59
N GLY A 203 -10.31 5.44 2.93
CA GLY A 203 -10.25 6.86 3.24
C GLY A 203 -10.42 7.75 2.02
N GLN A 204 -10.07 9.01 2.18
CA GLN A 204 -10.22 10.04 1.16
C GLN A 204 -8.86 10.47 0.62
N VAL A 205 -8.75 10.56 -0.69
CA VAL A 205 -7.71 11.33 -1.37
C VAL A 205 -8.22 12.77 -1.44
N ARG A 206 -7.66 13.65 -0.61
CA ARG A 206 -8.05 15.07 -0.57
C ARG A 206 -7.56 15.83 -1.79
N SER A 207 -6.36 15.50 -2.22
CA SER A 207 -5.77 16.05 -3.43
C SER A 207 -4.75 15.09 -4.01
N ALA A 208 -4.74 14.98 -5.33
CA ALA A 208 -3.67 14.34 -6.05
C ALA A 208 -3.30 15.18 -7.28
N THR A 209 -2.00 15.26 -7.53
CA THR A 209 -1.41 15.84 -8.73
C THR A 209 -0.45 14.85 -9.34
N ALA A 210 -0.45 14.70 -10.65
CA ALA A 210 0.47 13.81 -11.32
C ALA A 210 0.85 14.35 -12.70
N GLN A 211 2.05 14.01 -13.14
CA GLN A 211 2.55 14.29 -14.48
C GLN A 211 3.25 13.03 -15.00
N MET A 212 2.92 12.60 -16.22
CA MET A 212 3.49 11.42 -16.85
C MET A 212 3.84 11.70 -18.31
N GLU A 213 5.00 11.25 -18.77
CA GLU A 213 5.39 11.33 -20.18
C GLU A 213 4.71 10.20 -20.98
N GLY A 214 4.21 10.54 -22.18
CA GLY A 214 3.60 9.57 -23.09
C GLY A 214 4.60 8.62 -23.75
N ALA A 215 5.85 9.06 -23.91
CA ALA A 215 6.93 8.28 -24.49
C ALA A 215 7.75 7.52 -23.43
N PRO A 216 8.30 6.34 -23.76
CA PRO A 216 9.20 5.62 -22.88
C PRO A 216 10.40 6.48 -22.45
N PRO A 217 10.89 6.35 -21.21
CA PRO A 217 10.52 5.40 -20.16
C PRO A 217 9.30 5.80 -19.31
N HIS A 218 8.43 6.69 -19.80
CA HIS A 218 7.21 7.17 -19.12
C HIS A 218 7.53 7.75 -17.73
N ARG A 219 8.30 8.84 -17.70
CA ARG A 219 8.61 9.53 -16.44
C ARG A 219 7.34 9.94 -15.74
N LEU A 220 7.25 9.61 -14.46
CA LEU A 220 6.10 9.85 -13.60
C LEU A 220 6.54 10.66 -12.37
N LYS A 221 5.87 11.80 -12.15
CA LYS A 221 5.94 12.57 -10.92
C LYS A 221 4.55 12.74 -10.37
N GLY A 222 4.39 12.61 -9.04
CA GLY A 222 3.08 12.78 -8.44
C GLY A 222 3.16 13.03 -6.95
N VAL A 223 2.12 13.69 -6.45
CA VAL A 223 1.91 13.91 -5.02
C VAL A 223 0.45 13.60 -4.72
N ILE A 224 0.22 12.76 -3.73
CA ILE A 224 -1.11 12.36 -3.26
C ILE A 224 -1.20 12.65 -1.77
N GLN A 225 -2.21 13.39 -1.37
CA GLN A 225 -2.55 13.64 0.04
C GLN A 225 -3.82 12.87 0.38
N ALA A 226 -3.71 11.97 1.34
CA ALA A 226 -4.81 11.10 1.73
C ALA A 226 -4.93 10.98 3.24
N ASN A 227 -6.16 10.83 3.71
CA ASN A 227 -6.46 10.54 5.10
C ASN A 227 -7.57 9.51 5.20
N GLY A 228 -7.61 8.79 6.30
CA GLY A 228 -8.60 7.73 6.49
C GLY A 228 -8.25 6.77 7.60
N HIS A 229 -8.71 5.54 7.45
CA HIS A 229 -8.47 4.46 8.40
C HIS A 229 -8.00 3.22 7.64
N ALA A 230 -6.74 2.86 7.80
CA ALA A 230 -6.22 1.57 7.34
C ALA A 230 -6.42 0.54 8.45
N GLN A 231 -7.31 -0.45 8.26
CA GLN A 231 -7.66 -1.44 9.29
C GLN A 231 -8.01 -0.82 10.66
N GLN A 232 -8.76 0.27 10.66
CA GLN A 232 -9.12 1.09 11.82
C GLN A 232 -7.98 1.96 12.38
N TRP A 233 -6.75 1.90 11.86
CA TRP A 233 -5.73 2.88 12.18
C TRP A 233 -5.98 4.19 11.45
N PRO A 234 -6.16 5.29 12.17
CA PRO A 234 -6.27 6.59 11.54
C PRO A 234 -4.93 6.94 10.88
N TYR A 235 -4.99 7.46 9.68
CA TYR A 235 -3.80 7.97 8.99
C TYR A 235 -4.08 9.31 8.30
N ASP A 236 -3.05 10.13 8.19
CA ASP A 236 -2.99 11.32 7.36
C ASP A 236 -1.60 11.34 6.72
N ALA A 237 -1.53 11.13 5.41
CA ALA A 237 -0.26 10.89 4.75
C ALA A 237 -0.17 11.57 3.39
N THR A 238 1.06 11.91 3.02
CA THR A 238 1.44 12.38 1.70
C THR A 238 2.35 11.37 1.04
N LEU A 239 1.93 10.86 -0.11
CA LEU A 239 2.73 10.02 -1.00
C LEU A 239 3.32 10.89 -2.10
N THR A 240 4.64 10.82 -2.29
CA THR A 240 5.36 11.47 -3.38
C THR A 240 6.04 10.40 -4.23
N VAL A 241 5.92 10.49 -5.53
CA VAL A 241 6.62 9.62 -6.49
C VAL A 241 7.39 10.48 -7.49
N ASP A 242 8.61 10.07 -7.86
CA ASP A 242 9.44 10.75 -8.87
C ASP A 242 10.39 9.75 -9.52
N GLY A 243 10.07 9.27 -10.70
CA GLY A 243 10.85 8.28 -11.43
C GLY A 243 10.25 7.95 -12.78
N ASP A 244 10.30 6.69 -13.16
CA ASP A 244 9.71 6.17 -14.39
C ASP A 244 9.07 4.80 -14.17
N LEU A 245 8.42 4.23 -15.20
CA LEU A 245 7.76 2.93 -15.09
C LEU A 245 8.74 1.75 -14.92
N ALA A 246 10.03 1.92 -15.24
CA ALA A 246 11.02 0.90 -14.96
C ALA A 246 11.47 0.94 -13.50
N ARG A 247 11.58 2.15 -12.93
CA ARG A 247 12.04 2.35 -11.56
C ARG A 247 11.45 3.62 -10.96
N LEU A 248 10.54 3.46 -10.01
CA LEU A 248 9.75 4.53 -9.42
C LEU A 248 10.06 4.66 -7.92
N PRO A 249 10.94 5.58 -7.51
CA PRO A 249 11.07 5.98 -6.11
C PRO A 249 9.77 6.57 -5.60
N ALA A 250 9.35 6.11 -4.43
CA ALA A 250 8.16 6.54 -3.73
C ALA A 250 8.48 6.85 -2.28
N THR A 251 7.94 7.94 -1.75
CA THR A 251 8.09 8.34 -0.36
C THR A 251 6.72 8.66 0.21
N LEU A 252 6.35 7.99 1.29
CA LEU A 252 5.14 8.25 2.05
C LEU A 252 5.52 8.81 3.41
N LYS A 253 5.01 10.00 3.73
CA LYS A 253 5.21 10.67 5.02
C LYS A 253 3.88 11.09 5.61
N GLY A 254 3.75 10.92 6.93
CA GLY A 254 2.52 11.32 7.59
C GLY A 254 2.37 10.77 8.99
N GLN A 255 1.14 10.78 9.48
CA GLN A 255 0.76 10.20 10.77
C GLN A 255 0.09 8.84 10.55
N LEU A 256 0.38 7.90 11.43
CA LEU A 256 -0.24 6.58 11.46
C LEU A 256 -0.44 6.15 12.92
N ALA A 257 -1.68 5.89 13.33
CA ALA A 257 -2.03 5.46 14.69
C ALA A 257 -1.39 6.34 15.79
N ASP A 258 -1.55 7.64 15.68
CA ASP A 258 -0.99 8.71 16.53
C ASP A 258 0.54 8.89 16.41
N GLY A 259 1.25 8.00 15.72
CA GLY A 259 2.70 8.09 15.48
C GLY A 259 3.04 8.71 14.13
N MET A 260 4.33 8.89 13.88
CA MET A 260 4.86 9.39 12.60
C MET A 260 5.33 8.23 11.75
N ALA A 261 5.04 8.30 10.44
CA ALA A 261 5.50 7.35 9.44
C ALA A 261 6.35 8.05 8.37
N ASP A 262 7.51 7.47 8.04
CA ASP A 262 8.34 7.80 6.87
C ASP A 262 8.69 6.48 6.18
N ILE A 263 8.06 6.24 5.02
CA ILE A 263 8.25 5.02 4.24
C ILE A 263 8.83 5.41 2.89
N GLN A 264 9.97 4.85 2.55
CA GLN A 264 10.64 5.05 1.28
C GLN A 264 10.73 3.70 0.56
N ALA A 265 10.28 3.67 -0.67
CA ALA A 265 10.32 2.47 -1.49
C ALA A 265 10.86 2.79 -2.88
N VAL A 266 11.52 1.83 -3.49
CA VAL A 266 11.79 1.83 -4.91
C VAL A 266 10.91 0.77 -5.54
N VAL A 267 9.95 1.22 -6.34
CA VAL A 267 8.96 0.36 -6.98
C VAL A 267 9.37 0.10 -8.42
N LYS A 268 9.16 -1.11 -8.91
CA LYS A 268 9.28 -1.51 -10.31
C LYS A 268 7.91 -1.90 -10.84
N PRO A 269 7.11 -0.95 -11.35
CA PRO A 269 5.73 -1.21 -11.76
C PRO A 269 5.59 -2.33 -12.80
N LEU A 270 6.57 -2.45 -13.69
CA LEU A 270 6.61 -3.46 -14.76
C LEU A 270 7.39 -4.72 -14.37
N GLY A 271 8.04 -4.69 -13.22
CA GLY A 271 8.82 -5.83 -12.74
C GLY A 271 7.94 -6.93 -12.16
N ARG A 272 8.36 -8.17 -12.33
CA ARG A 272 7.75 -9.33 -11.67
C ARG A 272 7.63 -9.10 -10.16
N MET A 273 8.62 -8.45 -9.58
CA MET A 273 8.65 -8.02 -8.18
C MET A 273 8.47 -6.50 -8.11
N PRO A 274 7.32 -6.04 -7.63
CA PRO A 274 7.00 -4.61 -7.68
C PRO A 274 7.84 -3.75 -6.71
N VAL A 275 8.45 -4.33 -5.68
CA VAL A 275 9.29 -3.59 -4.72
C VAL A 275 10.73 -4.07 -4.83
N GLU A 276 11.64 -3.14 -5.15
CA GLU A 276 13.08 -3.37 -5.20
C GLU A 276 13.72 -3.12 -3.83
N ARG A 277 13.41 -1.98 -3.21
CA ARG A 277 13.96 -1.55 -1.92
C ARG A 277 12.84 -1.00 -1.05
N LEU A 278 12.93 -1.24 0.25
CA LEU A 278 11.97 -0.71 1.21
C LEU A 278 12.69 -0.25 2.48
N HIS A 279 12.43 1.00 2.87
CA HIS A 279 12.83 1.55 4.16
C HIS A 279 11.59 2.06 4.87
N VAL A 280 11.36 1.60 6.10
CA VAL A 280 10.19 1.98 6.92
C VAL A 280 10.67 2.52 8.25
N ARG A 281 10.30 3.74 8.56
CA ARG A 281 10.42 4.34 9.89
C ARG A 281 9.06 4.68 10.44
N LEU A 282 8.73 4.08 11.57
CA LEU A 282 7.58 4.48 12.37
C LEU A 282 8.11 4.99 13.72
N ALA A 283 7.52 6.05 14.22
CA ALA A 283 7.90 6.62 15.51
C ALA A 283 6.66 6.84 16.38
N ASP A 284 6.72 6.37 17.61
CA ASP A 284 5.68 6.51 18.65
C ASP A 284 4.29 5.98 18.23
N THR A 285 4.28 4.89 17.47
CA THR A 285 3.03 4.28 16.97
C THR A 285 2.29 3.55 18.09
N ASN A 286 1.01 3.84 18.27
CA ASN A 286 0.19 3.26 19.33
C ASN A 286 -0.63 2.05 18.81
N LEU A 287 -0.23 0.85 19.22
CA LEU A 287 -0.92 -0.39 18.81
C LEU A 287 -2.34 -0.51 19.39
N MET A 288 -2.67 0.19 20.48
CA MET A 288 -4.03 0.20 21.03
C MET A 288 -5.06 0.71 20.02
N ARG A 289 -4.64 1.52 19.04
CA ARG A 289 -5.49 1.97 17.94
C ARG A 289 -5.84 0.86 16.96
N PHE A 290 -5.15 -0.28 17.02
CA PHE A 290 -5.38 -1.43 16.15
C PHE A 290 -6.46 -2.35 16.73
N THR A 291 -7.72 -1.99 16.52
CA THR A 291 -8.87 -2.68 17.13
C THR A 291 -9.20 -4.02 16.48
N ALA A 292 -8.66 -4.31 15.31
CA ALA A 292 -8.87 -5.59 14.61
C ALA A 292 -8.34 -6.81 15.40
N LEU A 293 -7.33 -6.62 16.25
CA LEU A 293 -6.78 -7.66 17.14
C LEU A 293 -7.37 -7.64 18.56
N GLY A 294 -8.44 -6.89 18.81
CA GLY A 294 -9.02 -6.72 20.14
C GLY A 294 -8.46 -5.52 20.88
N LYS A 295 -8.57 -5.51 22.21
CA LYS A 295 -8.02 -4.44 23.06
C LYS A 295 -6.53 -4.68 23.32
N LEU A 296 -5.69 -4.18 22.44
CA LEU A 296 -4.25 -4.18 22.67
C LEU A 296 -3.86 -3.15 23.74
N PRO A 297 -2.78 -3.41 24.51
CA PRO A 297 -2.23 -2.42 25.42
C PRO A 297 -1.75 -1.16 24.72
N GLU A 298 -1.71 -0.05 25.46
CA GLU A 298 -1.11 1.18 24.97
C GLU A 298 0.39 1.00 24.74
N THR A 299 0.86 1.43 23.59
CA THR A 299 2.27 1.32 23.20
C THR A 299 2.79 2.62 22.61
N GLY A 300 4.11 2.78 22.57
CA GLY A 300 4.82 3.79 21.79
C GLY A 300 5.89 3.07 20.98
N MET A 301 5.48 2.46 19.87
CA MET A 301 6.39 1.65 19.05
C MET A 301 7.16 2.50 18.06
N ASP A 302 8.48 2.40 18.13
CA ASP A 302 9.38 2.83 17.05
C ASP A 302 9.75 1.59 16.24
N LEU A 303 9.64 1.67 14.92
CA LEU A 303 10.09 0.65 13.98
C LEU A 303 11.08 1.27 13.00
N ASP A 304 12.21 0.62 12.80
CA ASP A 304 13.17 0.92 11.73
C ASP A 304 13.43 -0.39 10.97
N LEU A 305 13.04 -0.42 9.70
CA LEU A 305 13.14 -1.59 8.82
C LEU A 305 13.81 -1.16 7.53
N ASP A 306 14.97 -1.75 7.24
CA ASP A 306 15.68 -1.59 5.97
C ASP A 306 15.67 -2.93 5.24
N ILE A 307 15.26 -2.93 3.97
CA ILE A 307 15.25 -4.10 3.09
C ILE A 307 15.88 -3.74 1.75
N ASP A 308 16.97 -4.40 1.41
CA ASP A 308 17.69 -4.27 0.15
C ASP A 308 17.80 -5.60 -0.58
N PRO A 309 17.85 -5.59 -1.93
CA PRO A 309 18.06 -6.81 -2.70
C PRO A 309 19.45 -7.38 -2.45
N VAL A 310 19.55 -8.70 -2.40
CA VAL A 310 20.85 -9.39 -2.28
C VAL A 310 21.52 -9.48 -3.65
N ALA A 311 22.73 -8.91 -3.78
CA ALA A 311 23.49 -8.97 -5.01
C ALA A 311 23.70 -10.42 -5.49
N GLY A 312 23.39 -10.69 -6.75
CA GLY A 312 23.55 -12.01 -7.36
C GLY A 312 22.51 -13.06 -6.98
N LYS A 313 21.57 -12.76 -6.08
CA LYS A 313 20.46 -13.67 -5.72
C LYS A 313 19.14 -13.07 -6.17
N LYS A 314 18.52 -13.66 -7.18
CA LYS A 314 17.20 -13.25 -7.62
C LYS A 314 16.17 -13.51 -6.50
N GLU A 315 15.20 -12.60 -6.36
CA GLU A 315 14.04 -12.77 -5.46
C GLU A 315 14.41 -12.97 -3.98
N THR A 316 15.57 -12.45 -3.59
CA THR A 316 16.05 -12.49 -2.21
C THR A 316 16.42 -11.09 -1.77
N TRP A 317 15.90 -10.69 -0.64
CA TRP A 317 16.20 -9.42 0.02
C TRP A 317 16.76 -9.71 1.40
N GLN A 318 17.58 -8.82 1.87
CA GLN A 318 18.10 -8.84 3.23
C GLN A 318 17.98 -7.47 3.86
N GLY A 319 17.98 -7.44 5.17
CA GLY A 319 17.86 -6.19 5.87
C GLY A 319 18.04 -6.32 7.37
N LEU A 320 17.64 -5.25 8.04
CA LEU A 320 17.70 -5.14 9.48
C LEU A 320 16.36 -4.59 9.97
N ILE A 321 15.79 -5.27 10.95
CA ILE A 321 14.62 -4.79 11.69
C ILE A 321 15.03 -4.38 13.09
N ARG A 322 14.63 -3.19 13.52
CA ARG A 322 14.74 -2.69 14.89
C ARG A 322 13.38 -2.22 15.34
N VAL A 323 12.97 -2.68 16.50
CA VAL A 323 11.74 -2.25 17.17
C VAL A 323 12.12 -1.76 18.56
N ALA A 324 11.58 -0.62 18.96
CA ALA A 324 11.68 -0.13 20.34
C ALA A 324 10.28 0.24 20.83
N ASN A 325 9.97 -0.11 22.09
CA ASN A 325 8.72 0.28 22.73
C ASN A 325 9.03 1.24 23.88
N ARG A 326 8.68 2.51 23.69
CA ARG A 326 8.89 3.56 24.69
C ARG A 326 8.03 3.37 25.94
N ARG A 327 6.92 2.64 25.82
CA ARG A 327 5.95 2.37 26.88
C ARG A 327 5.96 0.91 27.29
N ALA A 328 7.13 0.26 27.24
CA ALA A 328 7.28 -1.11 27.71
C ALA A 328 6.94 -1.23 29.18
N GLY A 329 6.35 -2.34 29.59
CA GLY A 329 5.99 -2.61 30.97
C GLY A 329 5.53 -4.04 31.18
N THR A 330 5.10 -4.39 32.39
CA THR A 330 4.61 -5.73 32.72
C THR A 330 3.21 -5.96 32.18
N LEU A 331 2.83 -7.21 31.98
CA LEU A 331 1.46 -7.60 31.59
C LEU A 331 0.43 -7.17 32.63
N GLU A 332 0.78 -7.17 33.93
CA GLU A 332 -0.07 -6.66 35.02
C GLU A 332 -0.40 -5.17 34.87
N ALA A 333 0.55 -4.39 34.37
CA ALA A 333 0.36 -2.98 34.09
C ALA A 333 -0.39 -2.75 32.76
N ASN A 334 -0.94 -3.80 32.15
CA ASN A 334 -1.56 -3.78 30.82
C ASN A 334 -0.64 -3.16 29.77
N ARG A 335 0.63 -3.53 29.77
CA ARG A 335 1.64 -3.09 28.82
C ARG A 335 2.28 -4.28 28.13
N ILE A 336 2.88 -4.04 26.96
CA ILE A 336 3.64 -5.07 26.26
C ILE A 336 5.05 -5.13 26.87
N PRO A 337 5.48 -6.31 27.38
CA PRO A 337 6.80 -6.48 27.99
C PRO A 337 7.89 -6.69 26.92
N LEU A 338 7.88 -5.86 25.90
CA LEU A 338 8.90 -5.79 24.86
C LEU A 338 9.46 -4.38 24.88
N ARG A 339 10.73 -4.21 25.26
CA ARG A 339 11.42 -2.93 25.22
C ARG A 339 12.09 -2.72 23.87
N SER A 340 12.72 -3.76 23.34
CA SER A 340 13.40 -3.69 22.05
C SER A 340 13.43 -5.06 21.37
N LEU A 341 13.48 -5.05 20.04
CA LEU A 341 13.76 -6.21 19.21
C LEU A 341 14.69 -5.76 18.09
N GLN A 342 15.74 -6.52 17.85
CA GLN A 342 16.63 -6.33 16.73
C GLN A 342 16.91 -7.67 16.07
N SER A 343 16.89 -7.70 14.74
CA SER A 343 17.21 -8.92 13.99
C SER A 343 17.66 -8.57 12.58
N GLY A 344 18.59 -9.35 12.05
CA GLY A 344 18.77 -9.46 10.62
C GLY A 344 17.54 -10.13 10.01
N ILE A 345 17.06 -9.62 8.90
CA ILE A 345 15.92 -10.18 8.18
C ILE A 345 16.35 -10.63 6.79
N VAL A 346 15.99 -11.84 6.40
CA VAL A 346 16.10 -12.33 5.03
C VAL A 346 14.72 -12.69 4.53
N PHE A 347 14.39 -12.15 3.40
CA PHE A 347 13.10 -12.25 2.77
C PHE A 347 13.25 -12.88 1.40
N ARG A 348 12.50 -13.93 1.09
CA ARG A 348 12.55 -14.61 -0.19
C ARG A 348 11.16 -14.99 -0.68
N ILE A 349 10.91 -14.71 -1.96
CA ILE A 349 9.75 -15.18 -2.69
C ILE A 349 10.24 -16.23 -3.69
N PRO A 350 9.81 -17.50 -3.61
CA PRO A 350 10.23 -18.56 -4.52
C PRO A 350 9.84 -18.24 -5.98
N PRO A 351 10.68 -18.58 -6.98
CA PRO A 351 10.41 -18.27 -8.38
C PRO A 351 9.20 -18.97 -8.99
N THR A 352 8.86 -20.16 -8.48
CA THR A 352 7.67 -20.92 -8.89
C THR A 352 6.41 -20.47 -8.20
N ALA A 353 6.55 -19.62 -7.19
CA ALA A 353 5.38 -19.18 -6.46
C ALA A 353 4.73 -18.02 -7.20
N GLN A 354 3.64 -18.21 -7.63
CA GLN A 354 2.52 -17.33 -7.81
C GLN A 354 2.28 -16.47 -6.56
N TRP A 355 3.24 -15.70 -6.06
CA TRP A 355 3.12 -14.93 -4.82
C TRP A 355 2.62 -15.74 -3.60
N GLU A 356 2.60 -17.08 -3.70
CA GLU A 356 1.94 -17.92 -2.72
C GLU A 356 2.75 -18.12 -1.45
N HIS A 357 4.08 -18.12 -1.54
CA HIS A 357 4.93 -18.42 -0.40
C HIS A 357 5.92 -17.31 -0.11
N LEU A 358 5.70 -16.67 1.01
CA LEU A 358 6.63 -15.75 1.60
C LEU A 358 7.51 -16.52 2.60
N TYR A 359 8.82 -16.46 2.42
CA TYR A 359 9.79 -16.97 3.37
C TYR A 359 10.48 -15.78 4.05
N VAL A 360 10.42 -15.73 5.37
CA VAL A 360 11.11 -14.75 6.20
C VAL A 360 11.99 -15.51 7.20
N ALA A 361 13.28 -15.19 7.20
CA ALA A 361 14.19 -15.66 8.25
C ALA A 361 14.64 -14.45 9.07
N LEU A 362 14.57 -14.58 10.38
CA LEU A 362 15.12 -13.66 11.35
C LEU A 362 16.41 -14.27 11.88
N ASN A 363 17.53 -13.60 11.67
CA ASN A 363 18.86 -14.04 12.10
C ASN A 363 19.36 -13.14 13.21
N ASP A 364 20.09 -13.69 14.15
CA ASP A 364 20.64 -12.94 15.30
C ASP A 364 19.57 -12.17 16.06
N LEU A 365 18.41 -12.79 16.26
CA LEU A 365 17.29 -12.20 16.97
C LEU A 365 17.69 -11.85 18.40
N ALA A 366 17.60 -10.59 18.75
CA ALA A 366 17.83 -10.07 20.09
C ALA A 366 16.55 -9.41 20.62
N ILE A 367 16.06 -9.89 21.75
CA ILE A 367 14.85 -9.38 22.43
C ILE A 367 15.27 -8.73 23.73
N GLY A 368 14.92 -7.46 23.92
CA GLY A 368 15.07 -6.73 25.18
C GLY A 368 13.74 -6.65 25.90
N LEU A 369 13.73 -6.98 27.18
CA LEU A 369 12.56 -6.84 28.05
C LEU A 369 12.75 -5.63 29.00
N PRO A 370 11.67 -5.06 29.60
CA PRO A 370 11.77 -3.97 30.56
C PRO A 370 12.54 -4.46 31.80
N VAL A 371 13.39 -3.61 32.34
CA VAL A 371 14.08 -3.90 33.62
C VAL A 371 13.05 -3.73 34.73
N SER A 372 12.91 -4.72 35.62
CA SER A 372 12.04 -4.60 36.79
C SER A 372 12.53 -3.46 37.71
N VAL A 373 11.60 -2.60 38.10
CA VAL A 373 11.88 -1.37 38.88
C VAL A 373 12.61 -1.62 40.22
N GLN A 374 12.60 -2.82 40.73
CA GLN A 374 13.29 -3.20 41.97
C GLN A 374 14.83 -3.06 41.96
N GLN A 375 15.45 -2.85 40.78
CA GLN A 375 16.89 -2.65 40.67
C GLN A 375 17.30 -1.18 40.51
N ALA A 376 16.36 -0.24 40.30
CA ALA A 376 16.67 1.16 40.17
C ALA A 376 16.83 1.85 41.55
N ASP A 377 16.16 1.34 42.60
CA ASP A 377 16.18 1.97 43.92
C ASP A 377 17.33 1.52 44.83
N ALA A 378 18.00 0.41 44.51
CA ALA A 378 19.13 -0.08 45.31
C ALA A 378 20.48 0.58 45.00
N GLY A 379 20.56 1.40 43.94
CA GLY A 379 21.78 2.08 43.50
C GLY A 379 21.79 3.61 43.69
N ALA A 380 20.68 4.21 44.11
CA ALA A 380 20.53 5.67 44.16
C ALA A 380 20.41 6.29 45.56
N VAL A 381 20.72 5.54 46.61
CA VAL A 381 20.84 6.10 47.97
C VAL A 381 22.31 6.09 48.37
N ALA A 382 23.09 6.98 47.78
CA ALA A 382 24.37 7.37 48.33
C ALA A 382 24.63 8.84 48.00
N ALA A 383 24.57 9.64 49.11
CA ALA A 383 25.21 10.93 49.30
C ALA A 383 24.61 12.16 48.57
N VAL A 384 23.68 12.79 49.26
CA VAL A 384 23.59 14.25 49.26
C VAL A 384 24.54 14.76 50.32
N PRO A 385 25.60 15.51 50.05
CA PRO A 385 26.22 16.36 50.99
C PRO A 385 25.54 17.73 50.96
N ASP A 386 24.88 18.02 52.04
CA ASP A 386 24.48 19.37 52.43
C ASP A 386 25.73 20.26 52.50
N ASN A 387 25.83 21.28 51.65
CA ASN A 387 26.51 22.51 52.01
C ASN A 387 26.13 23.66 51.07
N ALA A 388 25.33 24.53 51.62
CA ALA A 388 25.07 25.85 51.08
C ALA A 388 26.32 26.73 51.22
N ASN A 389 26.74 27.37 50.12
CA ASN A 389 27.36 28.70 50.23
C ASN A 389 27.24 29.46 48.89
N PRO A 390 26.69 30.68 48.87
CA PRO A 390 26.57 31.48 47.69
C PRO A 390 27.81 32.36 47.50
N GLY A 391 28.54 32.19 46.41
CA GLY A 391 29.72 32.98 46.09
C GLY A 391 29.96 33.10 44.59
N ASN A 392 29.63 34.24 44.06
CA ASN A 392 30.13 34.97 42.89
C ASN A 392 31.25 34.34 42.04
N GLY A 393 31.10 34.32 40.74
CA GLY A 393 32.22 34.09 39.82
C GLY A 393 31.83 33.81 38.38
N SER A 394 31.88 34.85 37.60
CA SER A 394 31.84 34.97 36.14
C SER A 394 32.45 33.85 35.32
N GLY A 395 31.74 33.47 34.26
CA GLY A 395 32.27 33.31 32.91
C GLY A 395 32.91 31.99 32.55
N LYS A 396 32.35 31.40 31.52
CA LYS A 396 32.92 30.74 30.33
C LYS A 396 32.30 29.38 30.01
N GLY A 397 31.66 29.36 28.86
CA GLY A 397 31.70 28.22 27.96
C GLY A 397 31.07 26.91 28.46
N GLN A 398 29.75 26.81 28.46
CA GLN A 398 29.12 25.48 28.44
C GLN A 398 29.35 24.85 27.07
N VAL A 399 30.33 23.97 27.00
CA VAL A 399 30.49 22.99 25.93
C VAL A 399 29.24 22.11 25.97
N ALA A 400 28.49 22.08 24.86
CA ALA A 400 27.34 21.21 24.67
C ALA A 400 27.75 19.77 25.02
N GLN A 401 27.18 19.21 26.07
CA GLN A 401 27.35 17.80 26.39
C GLN A 401 26.80 16.97 25.24
N LYS A 402 27.70 16.23 24.60
CA LYS A 402 27.41 15.16 23.64
C LYS A 402 26.33 14.25 24.26
N PRO A 403 25.28 13.83 23.50
CA PRO A 403 24.28 12.92 24.02
C PRO A 403 24.99 11.68 24.57
N GLN A 404 24.79 11.38 25.84
CA GLN A 404 25.33 10.19 26.48
C GLN A 404 24.84 8.97 25.71
N ALA A 405 25.77 8.13 25.26
CA ALA A 405 25.48 6.90 24.54
C ALA A 405 24.47 6.08 25.37
N ALA A 406 23.39 5.65 24.70
CA ALA A 406 22.36 4.86 25.33
C ALA A 406 22.98 3.67 26.06
N GLN A 407 22.62 3.50 27.35
CA GLN A 407 23.08 2.38 28.16
C GLN A 407 22.74 1.06 27.46
N PRO A 408 23.62 0.05 27.54
CA PRO A 408 23.39 -1.21 26.81
C PRO A 408 22.07 -1.84 27.25
N VAL A 409 21.21 -2.07 26.26
CA VAL A 409 19.92 -2.74 26.45
C VAL A 409 20.20 -4.16 26.98
N THR A 410 19.66 -4.52 28.13
CA THR A 410 19.75 -5.89 28.66
C THR A 410 19.00 -6.81 27.71
N ILE A 411 19.74 -7.65 26.98
CA ILE A 411 19.16 -8.62 26.05
C ILE A 411 18.60 -9.77 26.87
N ALA A 412 17.29 -9.95 26.83
CA ALA A 412 16.60 -10.99 27.59
C ALA A 412 16.53 -12.33 26.84
N ALA A 413 16.63 -12.33 25.53
CA ALA A 413 16.70 -13.56 24.73
C ALA A 413 17.43 -13.31 23.41
N LYS A 414 18.07 -14.36 22.91
CA LYS A 414 18.65 -14.43 21.57
C LYS A 414 18.07 -15.64 20.84
N GLY A 415 17.95 -15.58 19.53
CA GLY A 415 17.43 -16.72 18.80
C GLY A 415 17.43 -16.54 17.28
N GLU A 416 16.90 -17.54 16.61
CA GLU A 416 16.63 -17.57 15.18
C GLU A 416 15.15 -17.88 14.97
N ALA A 417 14.51 -17.25 14.00
CA ALA A 417 13.15 -17.55 13.61
C ALA A 417 13.03 -17.76 12.10
N ARG A 418 12.18 -18.69 11.69
CA ARG A 418 11.78 -18.91 10.31
C ARG A 418 10.27 -18.85 10.23
N ILE A 419 9.75 -18.05 9.31
CA ILE A 419 8.32 -17.82 9.10
C ILE A 419 8.03 -18.07 7.63
N GLU A 420 7.05 -18.91 7.34
CA GLU A 420 6.61 -19.22 5.98
C GLU A 420 5.09 -19.07 5.88
N GLY A 421 4.60 -18.49 4.79
CA GLY A 421 3.16 -18.31 4.58
C GLY A 421 2.83 -17.82 3.19
N ARG A 422 1.55 -17.79 2.85
CA ARG A 422 1.06 -17.24 1.58
C ARG A 422 1.03 -15.72 1.63
N LEU A 423 1.71 -15.05 0.69
CA LEU A 423 1.77 -13.59 0.64
C LEU A 423 0.38 -12.97 0.45
N GLU A 424 -0.46 -13.57 -0.38
CA GLU A 424 -1.84 -13.10 -0.59
C GLU A 424 -2.67 -13.11 0.70
N SER A 425 -2.54 -14.15 1.51
CA SER A 425 -3.20 -14.25 2.80
C SER A 425 -2.69 -13.19 3.78
N TRP A 426 -1.39 -12.88 3.77
CA TRP A 426 -0.80 -11.80 4.57
C TRP A 426 -1.32 -10.42 4.13
N LEU A 427 -1.35 -10.16 2.81
CA LEU A 427 -1.86 -8.90 2.26
C LEU A 427 -3.36 -8.76 2.50
N ALA A 428 -4.14 -9.82 2.30
CA ALA A 428 -5.58 -9.80 2.54
C ALA A 428 -5.91 -9.57 4.02
N GLN A 429 -5.18 -10.20 4.93
CA GLN A 429 -5.29 -9.96 6.36
C GLN A 429 -4.87 -8.53 6.71
N SER A 430 -3.77 -8.02 6.10
CA SER A 430 -3.32 -6.64 6.29
C SER A 430 -4.32 -5.61 5.81
N MET A 431 -5.13 -5.92 4.81
CA MET A 431 -6.16 -5.03 4.28
C MET A 431 -7.54 -5.27 4.90
N ALA A 432 -7.65 -6.13 5.92
CA ALA A 432 -8.92 -6.49 6.58
C ALA A 432 -10.04 -6.87 5.59
N ILE A 433 -9.68 -7.66 4.57
CA ILE A 433 -10.65 -8.14 3.58
C ILE A 433 -11.54 -9.20 4.28
N PRO A 434 -12.87 -9.00 4.35
CA PRO A 434 -13.76 -9.96 4.95
C PRO A 434 -13.70 -11.32 4.26
N GLY A 435 -13.74 -12.40 5.05
CA GLY A 435 -13.77 -13.77 4.52
C GLY A 435 -12.40 -14.40 4.27
N THR A 436 -11.30 -13.70 4.49
CA THR A 436 -9.97 -14.30 4.43
C THR A 436 -9.66 -15.13 5.67
N THR A 437 -9.35 -16.40 5.47
CA THR A 437 -8.82 -17.26 6.52
C THR A 437 -7.41 -16.85 6.88
N LEU A 438 -7.02 -17.02 8.15
CA LEU A 438 -5.63 -16.83 8.59
C LEU A 438 -4.68 -17.60 7.67
N PRO A 439 -3.57 -16.99 7.24
CA PRO A 439 -2.57 -17.71 6.46
C PRO A 439 -2.09 -18.94 7.24
N ARG A 440 -1.81 -20.00 6.54
CA ARG A 440 -1.16 -21.17 7.16
C ARG A 440 0.27 -20.77 7.50
N LEU A 441 0.45 -20.23 8.70
CA LEU A 441 1.72 -19.74 9.21
C LEU A 441 2.54 -20.92 9.71
N LYS A 442 3.75 -21.08 9.20
CA LYS A 442 4.78 -21.95 9.81
C LYS A 442 5.85 -21.08 10.42
N SER A 443 6.10 -21.28 11.70
CA SER A 443 7.15 -20.57 12.43
C SER A 443 7.94 -21.56 13.26
N ASP A 444 9.25 -21.45 13.23
CA ASP A 444 10.18 -22.18 14.08
C ASP A 444 11.14 -21.16 14.71
N LEU A 445 10.91 -20.84 15.98
CA LEU A 445 11.67 -19.89 16.75
C LEU A 445 12.52 -20.63 17.79
N LYS A 446 13.83 -20.56 17.68
CA LYS A 446 14.77 -21.04 18.69
C LYS A 446 15.19 -19.88 19.58
N LEU A 447 15.03 -20.04 20.86
CA LEU A 447 15.35 -19.04 21.88
C LEU A 447 16.48 -19.51 22.78
N THR A 448 17.31 -18.59 23.22
CA THR A 448 18.35 -18.82 24.23
C THR A 448 18.37 -17.65 25.22
N GLY A 449 18.39 -17.99 26.51
CA GLY A 449 18.54 -16.97 27.57
C GLY A 449 17.30 -16.11 27.80
N LEU A 450 16.08 -16.64 27.60
CA LEU A 450 14.85 -15.90 27.88
C LEU A 450 14.68 -15.70 29.39
N ASP A 451 14.63 -14.44 29.82
CA ASP A 451 14.34 -14.04 31.20
C ASP A 451 12.84 -13.74 31.36
N LEU A 452 12.17 -14.42 32.27
CA LEU A 452 10.73 -14.26 32.54
C LEU A 452 10.43 -13.19 33.60
N ALA A 453 11.41 -12.80 34.41
CA ALA A 453 11.19 -11.84 35.49
C ALA A 453 10.58 -10.50 35.02
N PRO A 454 10.94 -9.95 33.86
CA PRO A 454 10.33 -8.71 33.38
C PRO A 454 8.89 -8.87 32.84
N LEU A 455 8.40 -10.09 32.66
CA LEU A 455 7.06 -10.34 32.11
C LEU A 455 5.97 -10.13 33.17
N TRP A 456 6.25 -10.54 34.41
CA TRP A 456 5.28 -10.50 35.50
C TRP A 456 5.96 -10.25 36.85
N GLN A 457 5.36 -9.45 37.69
CA GLN A 457 5.89 -9.13 39.02
C GLN A 457 5.93 -10.42 39.88
N GLY A 458 7.09 -10.71 40.47
CA GLY A 458 7.27 -11.91 41.29
C GLY A 458 7.76 -13.14 40.54
N LEU A 459 7.86 -13.12 39.20
CA LEU A 459 8.51 -14.21 38.49
C LEU A 459 10.03 -14.22 38.78
N PRO A 460 10.63 -15.40 38.93
CA PRO A 460 12.08 -15.52 39.12
C PRO A 460 12.83 -15.15 37.84
N ARG A 461 14.07 -14.73 37.99
CA ARG A 461 14.99 -14.61 36.87
C ARG A 461 15.24 -15.97 36.24
N THR A 462 15.18 -16.01 34.92
CA THR A 462 15.39 -17.24 34.16
C THR A 462 16.36 -17.02 32.99
N ALA A 463 16.89 -18.12 32.45
CA ALA A 463 17.64 -18.14 31.20
C ALA A 463 17.15 -19.31 30.34
N LEU A 464 15.84 -19.34 30.08
CA LEU A 464 15.22 -20.44 29.35
C LEU A 464 15.73 -20.47 27.91
N GLY A 465 16.05 -21.66 27.43
CA GLY A 465 16.38 -21.94 26.04
C GLY A 465 15.48 -23.01 25.48
N GLY A 466 15.25 -23.00 24.18
CA GLY A 466 14.40 -23.99 23.54
C GLY A 466 13.76 -23.54 22.26
N GLN A 467 12.59 -24.06 21.96
CA GLN A 467 11.92 -23.90 20.69
C GLN A 467 10.46 -23.51 20.85
N VAL A 468 10.02 -22.58 20.00
CA VAL A 468 8.61 -22.22 19.83
C VAL A 468 8.23 -22.48 18.37
N LYS A 469 7.30 -23.39 18.15
CA LYS A 469 6.80 -23.75 16.82
C LYS A 469 5.35 -23.32 16.66
N VAL A 470 5.01 -22.85 15.47
CA VAL A 470 3.64 -22.61 15.04
C VAL A 470 3.45 -23.26 13.68
N ASP A 471 2.41 -24.04 13.48
CA ASP A 471 2.00 -24.60 12.18
C ASP A 471 0.48 -24.39 12.01
N GLY A 472 0.12 -23.40 11.20
CA GLY A 472 -1.26 -22.95 11.06
C GLY A 472 -1.79 -22.40 12.38
N GLN A 473 -2.77 -23.07 12.94
CA GLN A 473 -3.35 -22.73 14.25
C GLN A 473 -2.69 -23.45 15.43
N GLN A 474 -1.87 -24.46 15.17
CA GLN A 474 -1.20 -25.21 16.23
C GLN A 474 0.07 -24.52 16.69
N PHE A 475 0.30 -24.49 18.00
CA PHE A 475 1.54 -24.01 18.57
C PHE A 475 2.13 -25.04 19.57
N LEU A 476 3.45 -25.04 19.65
CA LEU A 476 4.25 -25.77 20.60
C LEU A 476 5.32 -24.84 21.16
N VAL A 477 5.38 -24.73 22.48
CA VAL A 477 6.45 -24.06 23.23
C VAL A 477 7.15 -25.12 24.03
N ASP A 478 8.44 -25.29 23.86
CA ASP A 478 9.28 -26.23 24.65
C ASP A 478 10.55 -25.48 25.03
N LEU A 479 10.56 -24.97 26.25
CA LEU A 479 11.65 -24.18 26.81
C LEU A 479 12.17 -24.87 28.06
N SER A 480 13.50 -24.92 28.24
CA SER A 480 14.14 -25.50 29.41
C SER A 480 15.32 -24.67 29.87
N GLN A 481 15.65 -24.81 31.13
CA GLN A 481 16.80 -24.19 31.76
C GLN A 481 17.43 -25.18 32.73
N ARG A 482 18.75 -25.29 32.73
CA ARG A 482 19.48 -26.11 33.71
C ARG A 482 19.75 -25.32 34.98
N ALA A 483 19.76 -26.00 36.13
CA ALA A 483 20.06 -25.41 37.43
C ALA A 483 21.39 -24.63 37.44
N GLU A 484 22.41 -25.10 36.73
CA GLU A 484 23.69 -24.41 36.60
C GLU A 484 23.57 -23.03 35.98
N GLN A 485 22.76 -22.89 34.94
CA GLN A 485 22.49 -21.59 34.29
C GLN A 485 21.76 -20.63 35.25
N MET A 486 20.81 -21.19 36.01
CA MET A 486 20.08 -20.40 37.00
C MET A 486 21.00 -19.92 38.14
N ARG A 487 21.95 -20.72 38.58
CA ARG A 487 22.95 -20.32 39.59
C ARG A 487 23.78 -19.12 39.22
N THR A 488 24.01 -18.89 37.93
CA THR A 488 24.75 -17.70 37.45
C THR A 488 23.94 -16.43 37.54
N LEU A 489 22.60 -16.51 37.52
CA LEU A 489 21.66 -15.39 37.53
C LEU A 489 21.19 -15.00 38.94
N LEU A 490 21.27 -15.92 39.90
CA LEU A 490 20.81 -15.69 41.26
C LEU A 490 21.89 -15.06 42.15
N PRO A 491 21.47 -14.19 43.07
CA PRO A 491 22.32 -13.70 44.18
C PRO A 491 22.94 -14.84 44.97
N ALA A 492 24.05 -14.61 45.63
CA ALA A 492 24.84 -15.65 46.29
C ALA A 492 24.06 -16.46 47.37
N ASP A 493 23.18 -15.78 48.08
CA ASP A 493 22.28 -16.32 49.10
C ASP A 493 21.17 -17.25 48.52
N LEU A 494 20.75 -17.00 47.28
CA LEU A 494 19.69 -17.71 46.60
C LEU A 494 20.19 -18.82 45.65
N LYS A 495 21.51 -18.98 45.48
CA LYS A 495 22.08 -19.99 44.56
C LYS A 495 21.69 -21.44 44.90
N LYS A 496 21.37 -21.71 46.17
CA LYS A 496 20.90 -23.03 46.63
C LYS A 496 19.49 -23.36 46.12
N LEU A 497 18.70 -22.36 45.71
CA LEU A 497 17.36 -22.55 45.16
C LEU A 497 17.34 -22.76 43.63
N ALA A 498 18.52 -22.80 43.02
CA ALA A 498 18.60 -23.05 41.58
C ALA A 498 18.14 -24.49 41.27
N ALA A 499 17.11 -24.59 40.43
CA ALA A 499 16.54 -25.87 40.00
C ALA A 499 16.42 -25.89 38.46
N ASP A 500 16.35 -27.09 37.92
CA ASP A 500 15.99 -27.24 36.51
C ASP A 500 14.56 -26.74 36.29
N ALA A 501 14.36 -25.98 35.21
CA ALA A 501 13.04 -25.50 34.84
C ALA A 501 12.69 -25.95 33.42
N GLN A 502 11.45 -26.36 33.23
CA GLN A 502 10.90 -26.69 31.92
C GLN A 502 9.51 -26.10 31.77
N VAL A 503 9.26 -25.49 30.59
CA VAL A 503 7.95 -24.98 30.19
C VAL A 503 7.59 -25.66 28.88
N LYS A 504 6.55 -26.47 28.88
CA LYS A 504 6.01 -27.11 27.68
C LYS A 504 4.54 -26.72 27.53
N LEU A 505 4.20 -26.04 26.44
CA LEU A 505 2.83 -25.64 26.12
C LEU A 505 2.50 -26.10 24.71
N ALA A 506 1.36 -26.76 24.55
CA ALA A 506 0.85 -27.15 23.23
C ALA A 506 -0.63 -26.82 23.12
N GLY A 507 -1.04 -26.26 21.99
CA GLY A 507 -2.41 -25.85 21.83
C GLY A 507 -2.77 -25.35 20.44
N THR A 508 -3.91 -24.68 20.37
CA THR A 508 -4.40 -24.04 19.15
C THR A 508 -4.66 -22.57 19.39
N LEU A 509 -4.24 -21.76 18.43
CA LEU A 509 -4.39 -20.32 18.40
C LEU A 509 -5.45 -19.94 17.37
N ASP A 510 -6.50 -19.29 17.82
CA ASP A 510 -7.53 -18.67 16.97
C ASP A 510 -7.51 -17.17 17.24
N PRO A 511 -7.88 -16.31 16.30
CA PRO A 511 -7.94 -14.87 16.55
C PRO A 511 -8.79 -14.44 17.75
N ARG A 512 -9.73 -15.28 18.17
CA ARG A 512 -10.67 -15.00 19.26
C ARG A 512 -10.35 -15.73 20.55
N TRP A 513 -9.58 -16.83 20.48
CA TRP A 513 -9.29 -17.67 21.65
C TRP A 513 -7.98 -18.44 21.51
N LEU A 514 -7.38 -18.73 22.65
CA LEU A 514 -6.25 -19.62 22.83
C LEU A 514 -6.76 -20.89 23.54
N LYS A 515 -6.63 -22.05 22.92
CA LYS A 515 -6.90 -23.33 23.56
C LYS A 515 -5.58 -24.01 23.91
N LEU A 516 -5.37 -24.22 25.20
CA LEU A 516 -4.23 -24.95 25.73
C LEU A 516 -4.63 -26.42 25.90
N ASN A 517 -4.11 -27.27 25.03
CA ASN A 517 -4.37 -28.72 25.10
C ASN A 517 -3.51 -29.38 26.17
N GLU A 518 -2.24 -28.96 26.27
CA GLU A 518 -1.27 -29.43 27.27
C GLU A 518 -0.42 -28.22 27.70
N GLY A 519 -0.41 -27.96 28.99
CA GLY A 519 0.52 -27.02 29.61
C GLY A 519 1.23 -27.76 30.76
N ARG A 520 2.57 -27.72 30.76
CA ARG A 520 3.41 -28.28 31.80
C ARG A 520 4.50 -27.28 32.15
N VAL A 521 4.55 -26.92 33.40
CA VAL A 521 5.64 -26.13 33.98
C VAL A 521 6.25 -26.92 35.11
N ALA A 522 7.50 -27.28 34.95
CA ALA A 522 8.27 -27.99 35.97
C ALA A 522 9.37 -27.07 36.51
N LEU A 523 9.53 -27.03 37.83
CA LEU A 523 10.60 -26.30 38.50
C LEU A 523 11.14 -27.19 39.65
N GLY A 524 12.27 -27.81 39.43
CA GLY A 524 12.80 -28.85 40.30
C GLY A 524 11.80 -30.03 40.46
N GLU A 525 11.37 -30.28 41.69
CA GLU A 525 10.38 -31.34 42.00
C GLU A 525 8.92 -30.84 41.82
N THR A 526 8.70 -29.57 41.65
CA THR A 526 7.35 -29.00 41.51
C THR A 526 6.89 -29.10 40.06
N LEU A 527 5.71 -29.69 39.86
CA LEU A 527 5.06 -29.82 38.55
C LEU A 527 3.69 -29.14 38.57
N LEU A 528 3.50 -28.17 37.70
CA LEU A 528 2.21 -27.54 37.42
C LEU A 528 1.72 -28.01 36.05
N THR A 529 0.47 -28.43 35.98
CA THR A 529 -0.18 -28.77 34.71
C THR A 529 -1.34 -27.81 34.45
N ALA A 530 -1.54 -27.44 33.22
CA ALA A 530 -2.59 -26.54 32.81
C ALA A 530 -3.27 -27.04 31.54
N SER A 531 -4.58 -26.89 31.45
CA SER A 531 -5.34 -27.09 30.23
C SER A 531 -6.58 -26.22 30.26
N GLY A 532 -7.14 -25.86 29.09
CA GLY A 532 -8.33 -25.05 29.05
C GLY A 532 -8.36 -24.11 27.85
N GLN A 533 -9.24 -23.14 27.92
CA GLN A 533 -9.44 -22.17 26.86
C GLN A 533 -9.50 -20.75 27.44
N ALA A 534 -8.78 -19.85 26.80
CA ALA A 534 -8.76 -18.43 27.13
C ALA A 534 -9.25 -17.62 25.92
N ALA A 535 -10.31 -16.84 26.08
CA ALA A 535 -10.73 -15.89 25.07
C ALA A 535 -9.96 -14.57 25.20
N VAL A 536 -9.64 -13.95 24.08
CA VAL A 536 -8.94 -12.64 24.08
C VAL A 536 -9.75 -11.54 24.79
N SER A 537 -11.06 -11.74 24.92
CA SER A 537 -12.02 -10.78 25.51
C SER A 537 -12.61 -11.16 26.88
N ALA A 538 -12.11 -12.23 27.54
CA ALA A 538 -12.60 -12.79 28.83
C ALA A 538 -14.05 -13.32 28.82
N PRO A 539 -14.48 -14.27 29.70
CA PRO A 539 -13.71 -14.87 30.81
C PRO A 539 -12.79 -16.00 30.38
N TRP A 540 -11.72 -16.20 31.14
CA TRP A 540 -10.79 -17.29 30.90
C TRP A 540 -11.28 -18.54 31.63
N ASP A 541 -11.40 -19.65 30.92
CA ASP A 541 -11.68 -20.97 31.49
C ASP A 541 -10.40 -21.79 31.45
N LEU A 542 -9.60 -21.66 32.48
CA LEU A 542 -8.32 -22.37 32.65
C LEU A 542 -8.39 -23.33 33.81
N ASN A 543 -8.12 -24.60 33.56
CA ASN A 543 -8.02 -25.64 34.55
C ASN A 543 -6.56 -25.82 34.95
N LEU A 544 -6.22 -25.44 36.17
CA LEU A 544 -4.88 -25.56 36.74
C LEU A 544 -4.87 -26.70 37.74
N ARG A 545 -3.89 -27.61 37.63
CA ARG A 545 -3.61 -28.68 38.59
C ARG A 545 -2.13 -28.63 38.95
N GLY A 546 -1.80 -28.60 40.21
CA GLY A 546 -0.46 -28.68 40.78
C GLY A 546 -0.24 -29.96 41.54
#